data_4602c22cd69701e4afd0e914692fed5b
#
_entry.id   4602c22cd69701e4afd0e914692fed5b
#
_cell.length_a   1.000
_cell.length_b   1.000
_cell.length_c   1.000
_cell.angle_alpha   90.00
_cell.angle_beta   90.00
_cell.angle_gamma   90.00
#
_symmetry.space_group_name_H-M   'P 1'
#
loop_
_entity.id
_entity.type
_entity.pdbx_description
1 polymer ?
#
loop_
_entity_poly.entity_id
_entity_poly.type
_entity_poly.pdbx_seq_one_letter_code
_entity_poly.pdbx_strand_id
1 'polypeptide(L)'
;SRPKFMFFGAVLCLWFSLPLLVTFKCTKEPSSLDMKLPPFNATMLLEEYKQVFRNKAFRRYFALSSMYTMAKGFYANSNQYFIKYSAQRFGYFNTLQTIAGAAEASGFPVNYLLTMKKGKQLCGKLLTPLMAAGLIMNLFIGKNTPLWVVIVSIILYNFGFSGPGFTATNIQPDVTDVDE
;
A
#
# COMPACT_ATOMS: atom_id res chain seq x y z
N SER A 1 -11.26 14.23 -26.17
CA SER A 1 -12.00 15.52 -26.15
C SER A 1 -12.15 15.98 -24.70
N ARG A 2 -11.89 17.27 -24.42
CA ARG A 2 -12.00 17.90 -23.09
C ARG A 2 -13.29 17.56 -22.32
N PRO A 3 -14.52 17.58 -22.94
CA PRO A 3 -15.75 17.31 -22.19
C PRO A 3 -15.82 15.88 -21.62
N LYS A 4 -15.28 14.87 -22.30
CA LYS A 4 -15.23 13.49 -21.78
C LYS A 4 -14.33 13.35 -20.56
N PHE A 5 -13.23 14.11 -20.53
CA PHE A 5 -12.31 14.13 -19.38
C PHE A 5 -12.93 14.83 -18.17
N MET A 6 -13.66 15.94 -18.41
CA MET A 6 -14.39 16.66 -17.34
C MET A 6 -15.51 15.80 -16.75
N PHE A 7 -16.28 15.11 -17.59
CA PHE A 7 -17.33 14.20 -17.14
C PHE A 7 -16.75 13.05 -16.31
N PHE A 8 -15.66 12.41 -16.78
CA PHE A 8 -14.99 11.36 -16.04
C PHE A 8 -14.44 11.86 -14.68
N GLY A 9 -13.83 13.04 -14.65
CA GLY A 9 -13.38 13.68 -13.42
C GLY A 9 -14.53 13.94 -12.43
N ALA A 10 -15.67 14.44 -12.90
CA ALA A 10 -16.85 14.67 -12.07
C ALA A 10 -17.41 13.37 -11.48
N VAL A 11 -17.48 12.29 -12.28
CA VAL A 11 -17.92 10.97 -11.81
C VAL A 11 -16.97 10.42 -10.74
N LEU A 12 -15.65 10.56 -10.93
CA LEU A 12 -14.66 10.14 -9.92
C LEU A 12 -14.77 10.95 -8.64
N CYS A 13 -14.94 12.28 -8.74
CA CYS A 13 -15.15 13.13 -7.57
C CYS A 13 -16.37 12.69 -6.77
N LEU A 14 -17.50 12.45 -7.41
CA LEU A 14 -18.72 11.96 -6.76
C LEU A 14 -18.47 10.58 -6.12
N TRP A 15 -17.83 9.68 -6.85
CA TRP A 15 -17.54 8.32 -6.36
C TRP A 15 -16.67 8.32 -5.10
N PHE A 16 -15.66 9.17 -5.03
CA PHE A 16 -14.80 9.28 -3.85
C PHE A 16 -15.40 10.13 -2.73
N SER A 17 -16.23 11.13 -3.04
CA SER A 17 -16.85 11.99 -2.03
C SER A 17 -18.00 11.30 -1.30
N LEU A 18 -18.76 10.42 -1.96
CA LEU A 18 -19.89 9.72 -1.35
C LEU A 18 -19.51 8.88 -0.12
N PRO A 19 -18.50 7.98 -0.17
CA PRO A 19 -18.07 7.23 1.00
C PRO A 19 -17.59 8.13 2.15
N LEU A 20 -16.88 9.22 1.83
CA LEU A 20 -16.42 10.18 2.84
C LEU A 20 -17.59 10.86 3.55
N LEU A 21 -18.60 11.30 2.79
CA LEU A 21 -19.81 11.91 3.36
C LEU A 21 -20.60 10.92 4.23
N VAL A 22 -20.71 9.65 3.77
CA VAL A 22 -21.35 8.59 4.55
C VAL A 22 -20.58 8.34 5.84
N THR A 23 -19.27 8.21 5.78
CA THR A 23 -18.41 8.02 6.96
C THR A 23 -18.58 9.19 7.92
N PHE A 24 -18.49 10.43 7.45
CA PHE A 24 -18.65 11.63 8.27
C PHE A 24 -20.03 11.68 8.97
N LYS A 25 -21.10 11.28 8.25
CA LYS A 25 -22.46 11.30 8.78
C LYS A 25 -22.75 10.14 9.76
N CYS A 26 -22.11 8.99 9.55
CA CYS A 26 -22.30 7.78 10.35
C CYS A 26 -21.34 7.70 11.55
N THR A 27 -20.21 8.39 11.51
CA THR A 27 -19.26 8.43 12.63
C THR A 27 -19.74 9.49 13.61
N LYS A 28 -20.38 9.05 14.68
CA LYS A 28 -20.66 9.92 15.83
C LYS A 28 -19.42 9.94 16.71
N GLU A 29 -18.80 11.11 16.83
CA GLU A 29 -17.77 11.30 17.85
C GLU A 29 -18.41 11.13 19.24
N PRO A 30 -17.83 10.32 20.13
CA PRO A 30 -18.31 10.24 21.49
C PRO A 30 -18.27 11.65 22.12
N SER A 31 -19.37 12.03 22.76
CA SER A 31 -19.55 13.33 23.42
C SER A 31 -18.60 13.59 24.62
N SER A 32 -17.62 12.71 24.81
CA SER A 32 -16.53 12.83 25.79
C SER A 32 -15.43 13.82 25.38
N LEU A 33 -15.60 14.58 24.30
CA LEU A 33 -14.72 15.69 23.89
C LEU A 33 -14.85 16.96 24.75
N ASP A 34 -15.50 16.90 25.90
CA ASP A 34 -15.27 17.85 27.02
C ASP A 34 -13.86 17.68 27.65
N MET A 35 -13.00 16.83 27.08
CA MET A 35 -11.58 16.87 27.40
C MET A 35 -11.01 18.21 26.94
N LYS A 36 -10.86 19.13 27.90
CA LYS A 36 -10.05 20.35 27.73
C LYS A 36 -8.71 19.91 27.21
N LEU A 37 -8.49 20.06 25.91
CA LEU A 37 -7.18 19.81 25.33
C LEU A 37 -6.14 20.62 26.12
N PRO A 38 -5.07 19.99 26.61
CA PRO A 38 -4.04 20.72 27.31
C PRO A 38 -3.50 21.82 26.40
N PRO A 39 -3.10 22.99 26.94
CA PRO A 39 -2.58 24.07 26.12
C PRO A 39 -1.39 23.57 25.31
N PHE A 40 -1.36 23.94 24.03
CA PHE A 40 -0.30 23.54 23.11
C PHE A 40 1.07 23.96 23.67
N ASN A 41 1.89 22.99 24.00
CA ASN A 41 3.27 23.21 24.46
C ASN A 41 4.22 22.40 23.56
N ALA A 42 5.07 23.10 22.82
CA ALA A 42 6.02 22.48 21.89
C ALA A 42 7.03 21.54 22.57
N THR A 43 7.40 21.84 23.82
CA THR A 43 8.28 20.97 24.62
C THR A 43 7.61 19.67 24.99
N MET A 44 6.33 19.72 25.38
CA MET A 44 5.53 18.54 25.69
C MET A 44 5.36 17.61 24.48
N LEU A 45 5.06 18.20 23.31
CA LEU A 45 5.03 17.46 22.04
C LEU A 45 6.35 16.76 21.71
N LEU A 46 7.48 17.44 21.89
CA LEU A 46 8.79 16.87 21.67
C LEU A 46 9.10 15.70 22.62
N GLU A 47 8.67 15.80 23.86
CA GLU A 47 8.80 14.73 24.86
C GLU A 47 7.93 13.52 24.49
N GLU A 48 6.67 13.74 24.09
CA GLU A 48 5.77 12.69 23.60
C GLU A 48 6.36 11.97 22.37
N TYR A 49 6.84 12.72 21.36
CA TYR A 49 7.53 12.12 20.20
C TYR A 49 8.74 11.30 20.62
N LYS A 50 9.55 11.79 21.55
CA LYS A 50 10.72 11.09 22.04
C LYS A 50 10.34 9.80 22.78
N GLN A 51 9.25 9.82 23.52
CA GLN A 51 8.71 8.64 24.22
C GLN A 51 8.24 7.59 23.22
N VAL A 52 7.47 7.98 22.19
CA VAL A 52 7.02 7.08 21.11
C VAL A 52 8.22 6.46 20.39
N PHE A 53 9.26 7.23 20.06
CA PHE A 53 10.47 6.72 19.43
C PHE A 53 11.37 5.88 20.38
N ARG A 54 11.17 5.94 21.70
CA ARG A 54 11.82 5.00 22.62
C ARG A 54 11.21 3.60 22.58
N ASN A 55 9.93 3.49 22.22
CA ASN A 55 9.29 2.19 22.06
C ASN A 55 9.95 1.37 20.95
N LYS A 56 10.46 0.19 21.30
CA LYS A 56 11.16 -0.70 20.37
C LYS A 56 10.22 -1.28 19.30
N ALA A 57 8.98 -1.55 19.66
CA ALA A 57 7.95 -2.06 18.74
C ALA A 57 7.63 -1.00 17.69
N PHE A 58 7.40 0.25 18.12
CA PHE A 58 7.14 1.38 17.24
C PHE A 58 8.30 1.61 16.25
N ARG A 59 9.55 1.62 16.71
CA ARG A 59 10.70 1.81 15.81
C ARG A 59 10.79 0.73 14.73
N ARG A 60 10.53 -0.53 15.07
CA ARG A 60 10.52 -1.64 14.10
C ARG A 60 9.38 -1.49 13.10
N TYR A 61 8.20 -1.15 13.58
CA TYR A 61 7.05 -0.88 12.73
C TYR A 61 7.32 0.30 11.80
N PHE A 62 7.81 1.42 12.32
CA PHE A 62 8.12 2.61 11.55
C PHE A 62 9.16 2.33 10.45
N ALA A 63 10.23 1.61 10.77
CA ALA A 63 11.23 1.20 9.78
C ALA A 63 10.63 0.32 8.68
N LEU A 64 9.82 -0.69 9.04
CA LEU A 64 9.14 -1.56 8.08
C LEU A 64 8.19 -0.78 7.17
N SER A 65 7.34 0.06 7.76
CA SER A 65 6.35 0.86 7.02
C SER A 65 7.00 1.89 6.10
N SER A 66 8.07 2.54 6.57
CA SER A 66 8.84 3.49 5.76
C SER A 66 9.52 2.79 4.58
N MET A 67 10.20 1.68 4.81
CA MET A 67 10.83 0.89 3.74
C MET A 67 9.81 0.41 2.71
N TYR A 68 8.65 -0.06 3.18
CA TYR A 68 7.56 -0.50 2.31
C TYR A 68 7.05 0.64 1.44
N THR A 69 6.76 1.81 2.04
CA THR A 69 6.25 2.98 1.32
C THR A 69 7.27 3.51 0.30
N MET A 70 8.54 3.56 0.68
CA MET A 70 9.63 3.94 -0.24
C MET A 70 9.74 2.95 -1.41
N ALA A 71 9.74 1.64 -1.14
CA ALA A 71 9.78 0.61 -2.18
C ALA A 71 8.59 0.72 -3.14
N LYS A 72 7.38 0.98 -2.62
CA LYS A 72 6.18 1.24 -3.43
C LYS A 72 6.36 2.44 -4.34
N GLY A 73 6.82 3.55 -3.79
CA GLY A 73 7.05 4.78 -4.54
C GLY A 73 8.10 4.61 -5.64
N PHE A 74 9.23 3.96 -5.35
CA PHE A 74 10.26 3.67 -6.34
C PHE A 74 9.74 2.75 -7.45
N TYR A 75 9.07 1.67 -7.10
CA TYR A 75 8.50 0.76 -8.10
C TYR A 75 7.47 1.47 -8.99
N ALA A 76 6.52 2.20 -8.41
CA ALA A 76 5.47 2.88 -9.16
C ALA A 76 6.05 3.87 -10.18
N ASN A 77 7.07 4.64 -9.79
CA ASN A 77 7.73 5.58 -10.68
C ASN A 77 8.61 4.88 -11.73
N SER A 78 9.35 3.85 -11.33
CA SER A 78 10.26 3.13 -12.22
C SER A 78 9.54 2.23 -13.22
N ASN A 79 8.39 1.69 -12.86
CA ASN A 79 7.63 0.75 -13.70
C ASN A 79 7.23 1.33 -15.06
N GLN A 80 6.89 2.62 -15.12
CA GLN A 80 6.57 3.29 -16.36
C GLN A 80 7.79 3.33 -17.30
N TYR A 81 8.98 3.65 -16.76
CA TYR A 81 10.23 3.67 -17.52
C TYR A 81 10.63 2.27 -17.94
N PHE A 82 10.47 1.28 -17.08
CA PHE A 82 10.74 -0.12 -17.38
C PHE A 82 9.89 -0.61 -18.57
N ILE A 83 8.58 -0.39 -18.55
CA ILE A 83 7.68 -0.80 -19.63
C ILE A 83 8.01 -0.06 -20.94
N LYS A 84 8.39 1.22 -20.85
CA LYS A 84 8.69 2.05 -22.02
C LYS A 84 10.04 1.71 -22.65
N TYR A 85 11.10 1.59 -21.85
CA TYR A 85 12.47 1.52 -22.34
C TYR A 85 13.05 0.11 -22.33
N SER A 86 12.81 -0.68 -21.28
CA SER A 86 13.36 -2.05 -21.18
C SER A 86 12.49 -3.05 -21.92
N ALA A 87 11.23 -3.14 -21.59
CA ALA A 87 10.30 -4.07 -22.23
C ALA A 87 9.86 -3.59 -23.63
N GLN A 88 9.96 -2.28 -23.92
CA GLN A 88 9.49 -1.63 -25.16
C GLN A 88 8.03 -1.96 -25.52
N ARG A 89 7.15 -2.04 -24.49
CA ARG A 89 5.74 -2.42 -24.61
C ARG A 89 4.80 -1.29 -24.15
N PHE A 90 5.18 -0.04 -24.38
CA PHE A 90 4.42 1.13 -23.91
C PHE A 90 2.98 1.17 -24.44
N GLY A 91 2.69 0.63 -25.62
CA GLY A 91 1.33 0.51 -26.13
C GLY A 91 0.38 -0.34 -25.25
N TYR A 92 0.93 -1.24 -24.45
CA TYR A 92 0.19 -2.06 -23.49
C TYR A 92 0.20 -1.51 -22.06
N PHE A 93 0.75 -0.31 -21.84
CA PHE A 93 0.95 0.26 -20.51
C PHE A 93 -0.31 0.23 -19.65
N ASN A 94 -1.43 0.76 -20.16
CA ASN A 94 -2.69 0.80 -19.41
C ASN A 94 -3.22 -0.60 -19.06
N THR A 95 -3.11 -1.55 -20.00
CA THR A 95 -3.51 -2.96 -19.77
C THR A 95 -2.63 -3.59 -18.69
N LEU A 96 -1.33 -3.38 -18.74
CA LEU A 96 -0.39 -3.91 -17.74
C LEU A 96 -0.63 -3.29 -16.36
N GLN A 97 -0.97 -2.01 -16.27
CA GLN A 97 -1.35 -1.36 -15.02
C GLN A 97 -2.67 -1.88 -14.45
N THR A 98 -3.65 -2.14 -15.32
CA THR A 98 -4.92 -2.77 -14.89
C THR A 98 -4.67 -4.17 -14.33
N ILE A 99 -3.84 -4.98 -14.99
CA ILE A 99 -3.45 -6.31 -14.51
C ILE A 99 -2.70 -6.21 -13.18
N ALA A 100 -1.80 -5.23 -13.03
CA ALA A 100 -1.08 -4.97 -11.78
C ALA A 100 -2.03 -4.67 -10.62
N GLY A 101 -2.98 -3.76 -10.83
CA GLY A 101 -3.99 -3.41 -9.83
C GLY A 101 -4.91 -4.58 -9.48
N ALA A 102 -5.33 -5.37 -10.47
CA ALA A 102 -6.14 -6.57 -10.25
C ALA A 102 -5.37 -7.64 -9.46
N ALA A 103 -4.08 -7.83 -9.75
CA ALA A 103 -3.21 -8.75 -9.01
C ALA A 103 -3.02 -8.31 -7.56
N GLU A 104 -2.77 -7.01 -7.31
CA GLU A 104 -2.67 -6.45 -5.95
C GLU A 104 -3.99 -6.64 -5.20
N ALA A 105 -5.12 -6.29 -5.82
CA ALA A 105 -6.46 -6.43 -5.22
C ALA A 105 -6.80 -7.89 -4.89
N SER A 106 -6.47 -8.85 -5.76
CA SER A 106 -6.70 -10.27 -5.50
C SER A 106 -5.88 -10.83 -4.33
N GLY A 107 -4.78 -10.17 -3.99
CA GLY A 107 -3.97 -10.51 -2.83
C GLY A 107 -4.66 -10.23 -1.48
N PHE A 108 -5.55 -9.23 -1.39
CA PHE A 108 -6.21 -8.87 -0.14
C PHE A 108 -7.05 -10.00 0.48
N PRO A 109 -7.98 -10.66 -0.25
CA PRO A 109 -8.73 -11.78 0.33
C PRO A 109 -7.83 -12.95 0.72
N VAL A 110 -6.76 -13.23 -0.04
CA VAL A 110 -5.79 -14.28 0.30
C VAL A 110 -5.05 -13.93 1.60
N ASN A 111 -4.60 -12.69 1.75
CA ASN A 111 -3.95 -12.20 2.96
C ASN A 111 -4.87 -12.27 4.18
N TYR A 112 -6.13 -11.90 4.01
CA TYR A 112 -7.13 -11.99 5.07
C TYR A 112 -7.30 -13.44 5.55
N LEU A 113 -7.50 -14.38 4.63
CA LEU A 113 -7.65 -15.80 4.95
C LEU A 113 -6.40 -16.41 5.60
N LEU A 114 -5.21 -16.03 5.13
CA LEU A 114 -3.94 -16.46 5.72
C LEU A 114 -3.79 -15.93 7.15
N THR A 115 -4.14 -14.66 7.37
CA THR A 115 -4.06 -14.03 8.69
C THR A 115 -5.00 -14.69 9.69
N MET A 116 -6.23 -15.00 9.28
CA MET A 116 -7.21 -15.70 10.13
C MET A 116 -6.75 -17.09 10.53
N LYS A 117 -6.09 -17.82 9.62
CA LYS A 117 -5.70 -19.23 9.87
C LYS A 117 -4.33 -19.38 10.56
N LYS A 118 -3.38 -18.53 10.27
CA LYS A 118 -1.96 -18.74 10.63
C LYS A 118 -1.23 -17.52 11.18
N GLY A 119 -1.96 -16.42 11.39
CA GLY A 119 -1.42 -15.19 11.98
C GLY A 119 -0.81 -14.21 10.97
N LYS A 120 -0.70 -12.94 11.42
CA LYS A 120 -0.33 -11.78 10.59
C LYS A 120 1.06 -11.88 9.96
N GLN A 121 2.04 -12.49 10.66
CA GLN A 121 3.43 -12.56 10.20
C GLN A 121 3.65 -13.49 9.01
N LEU A 122 2.79 -14.51 8.85
CA LEU A 122 2.95 -15.50 7.79
C LEU A 122 2.70 -14.89 6.41
N CYS A 123 1.76 -13.95 6.29
CA CYS A 123 1.48 -13.25 5.04
C CYS A 123 2.74 -12.58 4.49
N GLY A 124 3.45 -11.81 5.34
CA GLY A 124 4.70 -11.18 4.94
C GLY A 124 5.75 -12.21 4.52
N LYS A 125 5.95 -13.28 5.31
CA LYS A 125 6.96 -14.31 5.05
C LYS A 125 6.72 -15.08 3.76
N LEU A 126 5.46 -15.37 3.40
CA LEU A 126 5.12 -16.13 2.19
C LEU A 126 5.09 -15.27 0.93
N LEU A 127 4.60 -14.04 1.02
CA LEU A 127 4.38 -13.21 -0.15
C LEU A 127 5.61 -12.36 -0.52
N THR A 128 6.50 -12.04 0.43
CA THR A 128 7.76 -11.34 0.13
C THR A 128 8.65 -12.09 -0.86
N PRO A 129 8.88 -13.42 -0.76
CA PRO A 129 9.62 -14.15 -1.77
C PRO A 129 8.98 -14.11 -3.16
N LEU A 130 7.65 -14.10 -3.22
CA LEU A 130 6.92 -13.98 -4.49
C LEU A 130 7.14 -12.62 -5.14
N MET A 131 7.10 -11.55 -4.34
CA MET A 131 7.45 -10.19 -4.76
C MET A 131 8.89 -10.13 -5.27
N ALA A 132 9.83 -10.72 -4.53
CA ALA A 132 11.24 -10.77 -4.93
C ALA A 132 11.43 -11.53 -6.25
N ALA A 133 10.75 -12.66 -6.44
CA ALA A 133 10.77 -13.40 -7.71
C ALA A 133 10.29 -12.55 -8.88
N GLY A 134 9.20 -11.79 -8.73
CA GLY A 134 8.73 -10.86 -9.75
C GLY A 134 9.76 -9.77 -10.09
N LEU A 135 10.45 -9.21 -9.08
CA LEU A 135 11.53 -8.23 -9.32
C LEU A 135 12.73 -8.86 -10.03
N ILE A 136 13.15 -10.06 -9.62
CA ILE A 136 14.26 -10.78 -10.27
C ILE A 136 13.92 -11.06 -11.75
N MET A 137 12.69 -11.49 -12.04
CA MET A 137 12.25 -11.68 -13.43
C MET A 137 12.37 -10.39 -14.25
N ASN A 138 12.08 -9.22 -13.68
CA ASN A 138 12.19 -7.94 -14.36
C ASN A 138 13.63 -7.64 -14.84
N LEU A 139 14.65 -8.17 -14.14
CA LEU A 139 16.06 -7.99 -14.57
C LEU A 139 16.37 -8.67 -15.91
N PHE A 140 15.63 -9.73 -16.25
CA PHE A 140 15.84 -10.50 -17.48
C PHE A 140 14.89 -10.09 -18.62
N ILE A 141 13.97 -9.15 -18.36
CA ILE A 141 13.02 -8.67 -19.37
C ILE A 141 13.69 -7.62 -20.26
N GLY A 142 13.69 -7.91 -21.55
CA GLY A 142 14.18 -7.02 -22.59
C GLY A 142 13.21 -6.91 -23.77
N LYS A 143 13.64 -6.23 -24.84
CA LYS A 143 12.85 -5.97 -26.05
C LYS A 143 12.24 -7.24 -26.67
N ASN A 144 12.99 -8.34 -26.69
CA ASN A 144 12.61 -9.60 -27.35
C ASN A 144 11.80 -10.52 -26.41
N THR A 145 11.57 -10.12 -25.17
CA THR A 145 10.82 -10.93 -24.20
C THR A 145 9.35 -11.03 -24.60
N PRO A 146 8.75 -12.22 -24.63
CA PRO A 146 7.34 -12.39 -24.90
C PRO A 146 6.47 -11.62 -23.89
N LEU A 147 5.35 -11.07 -24.35
CA LEU A 147 4.45 -10.25 -23.51
C LEU A 147 3.94 -11.00 -22.27
N TRP A 148 3.68 -12.31 -22.40
CA TRP A 148 3.20 -13.12 -21.28
C TRP A 148 4.20 -13.18 -20.11
N VAL A 149 5.53 -13.17 -20.39
CA VAL A 149 6.57 -13.12 -19.33
C VAL A 149 6.51 -11.80 -18.58
N VAL A 150 6.31 -10.68 -19.29
CA VAL A 150 6.12 -9.36 -18.68
C VAL A 150 4.87 -9.37 -17.78
N ILE A 151 3.76 -9.94 -18.24
CA ILE A 151 2.52 -10.07 -17.49
C ILE A 151 2.74 -10.90 -16.22
N VAL A 152 3.39 -12.06 -16.34
CA VAL A 152 3.67 -12.95 -15.20
C VAL A 152 4.53 -12.23 -14.16
N SER A 153 5.58 -11.52 -14.56
CA SER A 153 6.43 -10.77 -13.61
C SER A 153 5.67 -9.68 -12.87
N ILE A 154 4.77 -8.95 -13.57
CA ILE A 154 3.92 -7.91 -12.99
C ILE A 154 2.92 -8.52 -11.99
N ILE A 155 2.30 -9.66 -12.34
CA ILE A 155 1.38 -10.37 -11.43
C ILE A 155 2.11 -10.84 -10.18
N LEU A 156 3.25 -11.51 -10.34
CA LEU A 156 4.03 -12.03 -9.21
C LEU A 156 4.46 -10.90 -8.27
N TYR A 157 4.94 -9.80 -8.83
CA TYR A 157 5.35 -8.65 -8.01
C TYR A 157 4.16 -8.06 -7.26
N ASN A 158 3.08 -7.67 -7.95
CA ASN A 158 1.98 -6.94 -7.34
C ASN A 158 1.15 -7.82 -6.39
N PHE A 159 0.93 -9.09 -6.73
CA PHE A 159 0.31 -10.03 -5.82
C PHE A 159 1.18 -10.25 -4.57
N GLY A 160 2.48 -10.47 -4.75
CA GLY A 160 3.42 -10.64 -3.64
C GLY A 160 3.54 -9.38 -2.77
N PHE A 161 3.45 -8.20 -3.39
CA PHE A 161 3.53 -6.90 -2.72
C PHE A 161 2.35 -6.65 -1.77
N SER A 162 1.18 -7.23 -2.03
CA SER A 162 0.00 -7.11 -1.17
C SER A 162 0.25 -7.63 0.25
N GLY A 163 1.12 -8.65 0.43
CA GLY A 163 1.40 -9.26 1.72
C GLY A 163 2.11 -8.35 2.74
N PRO A 164 3.29 -7.81 2.43
CA PRO A 164 3.97 -6.84 3.29
C PRO A 164 3.11 -5.62 3.60
N GLY A 165 2.33 -5.11 2.62
CA GLY A 165 1.42 -3.99 2.79
C GLY A 165 0.31 -4.30 3.78
N PHE A 166 -0.35 -5.44 3.60
CA PHE A 166 -1.39 -5.91 4.51
C PHE A 166 -0.85 -6.13 5.93
N THR A 167 0.33 -6.72 6.04
CA THR A 167 0.99 -6.96 7.33
C THR A 167 1.33 -5.65 8.03
N ALA A 168 1.90 -4.67 7.33
CA ALA A 168 2.24 -3.37 7.89
C ALA A 168 1.00 -2.64 8.42
N THR A 169 -0.10 -2.65 7.67
CA THR A 169 -1.35 -1.98 8.09
C THR A 169 -1.99 -2.64 9.32
N ASN A 170 -1.94 -3.98 9.40
CA ASN A 170 -2.60 -4.73 10.49
C ASN A 170 -1.75 -4.86 11.76
N ILE A 171 -0.46 -4.56 11.72
CA ILE A 171 0.39 -4.51 12.91
C ILE A 171 0.30 -3.15 13.61
N GLN A 172 -0.13 -2.10 12.93
CA GLN A 172 -0.23 -0.76 13.50
C GLN A 172 -1.04 -0.70 14.80
N PRO A 173 -2.26 -1.27 14.90
CA PRO A 173 -3.01 -1.30 16.16
C PRO A 173 -2.26 -2.06 17.26
N ASP A 174 -1.65 -3.20 16.93
CA ASP A 174 -0.94 -4.02 17.93
C ASP A 174 0.25 -3.28 18.56
N VAL A 175 0.84 -2.31 17.86
CA VAL A 175 1.96 -1.50 18.39
C VAL A 175 1.47 -0.45 19.37
N THR A 176 0.26 0.06 19.21
CA THR A 176 -0.35 1.01 20.14
C THR A 176 -0.81 0.34 21.43
N ASP A 177 -1.25 -0.92 21.37
CA ASP A 177 -1.73 -1.69 22.53
C ASP A 177 -0.59 -2.18 23.46
N VAL A 178 0.67 -2.13 23.02
CA VAL A 178 1.83 -2.55 23.83
C VAL A 178 2.23 -1.48 24.87
N ASP A 179 1.69 -0.28 24.78
CA ASP A 179 2.00 0.83 25.70
C ASP A 179 1.03 0.93 26.90
N GLU A 180 0.00 0.07 26.99
CA GLU A 180 -0.86 -0.10 28.17
C GLU A 180 -0.34 -1.24 29.09
#